data_5067b7c7e359288d00c23906852fa808
#
_entry.id   5067b7c7e359288d00c23906852fa808
#
_cell.length_a   1.000
_cell.length_b   1.000
_cell.length_c   1.000
_cell.angle_alpha   90.00
_cell.angle_beta   90.00
_cell.angle_gamma   90.00
#
_symmetry.space_group_name_H-M   'P 1'
#
loop_
_entity.id
_entity.type
_entity.pdbx_description
1 polymer ?
#
loop_
_entity_poly.entity_id
_entity_poly.type
_entity_poly.pdbx_seq_one_letter_code
_entity_poly.pdbx_strand_id
1 'polypeptide(L)'
;AYVKKAYMPHYEQIVLRINPKDIDQFDLVLVRGSRIYTSNRDRPMPMTPPPFAMVLRKHLKNARMTGVRQLGFDRVLCFDFDTKFGQYHLYVEVFRDGNIILTDAEDTIIQPLTHASYAGRTLKKGVIYQPPPPAMDPHEIELEDLVNMFETSDRDLVSTLGGKVNLGGTHA
;
A
#
# COMPACT_ATOMS: atom_id res chain seq x y z
N ALA A 1 -12.94 1.34 12.45
CA ALA A 1 -11.94 0.26 12.59
C ALA A 1 -10.67 0.79 13.24
N TYR A 2 -10.12 0.06 14.19
CA TYR A 2 -8.94 0.46 14.95
C TYR A 2 -7.82 -0.55 14.73
N VAL A 3 -6.58 -0.06 14.66
CA VAL A 3 -5.41 -0.93 14.62
C VAL A 3 -5.11 -1.43 16.03
N LYS A 4 -5.24 -2.74 16.22
CA LYS A 4 -4.91 -3.39 17.50
C LYS A 4 -3.42 -3.59 17.65
N LYS A 5 -2.77 -4.13 16.62
CA LYS A 5 -1.33 -4.38 16.62
C LYS A 5 -0.79 -4.55 15.20
N ALA A 6 0.49 -4.23 15.02
CA ALA A 6 1.21 -4.46 13.79
C ALA A 6 2.23 -5.58 13.96
N TYR A 7 2.35 -6.43 12.95
CA TYR A 7 3.28 -7.55 12.91
C TYR A 7 4.04 -7.57 11.59
N MET A 8 5.17 -8.21 11.60
CA MET A 8 5.99 -8.41 10.41
C MET A 8 6.51 -9.86 10.39
N PRO A 9 5.68 -10.82 9.95
CA PRO A 9 6.07 -12.23 9.94
C PRO A 9 7.16 -12.56 8.92
N HIS A 10 7.34 -11.71 7.93
CA HIS A 10 8.37 -11.81 6.89
C HIS A 10 8.86 -10.41 6.53
N TYR A 11 10.10 -10.29 6.06
CA TYR A 11 10.69 -8.98 5.73
C TYR A 11 9.96 -8.20 4.62
N GLU A 12 9.12 -8.88 3.85
CA GLU A 12 8.29 -8.26 2.80
C GLU A 12 6.81 -8.19 3.17
N GLN A 13 6.43 -8.65 4.36
CA GLN A 13 5.03 -8.78 4.75
C GLN A 13 4.75 -8.04 6.05
N ILE A 14 3.79 -7.13 6.00
CA ILE A 14 3.25 -6.42 7.15
C ILE A 14 1.83 -6.92 7.40
N VAL A 15 1.51 -7.18 8.65
CA VAL A 15 0.17 -7.56 9.08
C VAL A 15 -0.34 -6.53 10.08
N LEU A 16 -1.42 -5.85 9.75
CA LEU A 16 -2.14 -4.97 10.66
C LEU A 16 -3.37 -5.69 11.18
N ARG A 17 -3.42 -5.96 12.47
CA ARG A 17 -4.60 -6.53 13.10
C ARG A 17 -5.62 -5.44 13.34
N ILE A 18 -6.75 -5.54 12.66
CA ILE A 18 -7.81 -4.56 12.65
C ILE A 18 -8.98 -5.07 13.49
N ASN A 19 -9.48 -4.20 14.37
CA ASN A 19 -10.64 -4.48 15.20
C ASN A 19 -11.77 -3.51 14.83
N PRO A 20 -12.66 -3.90 13.92
CA PRO A 20 -13.85 -3.09 13.60
C PRO A 20 -14.88 -3.16 14.73
N LYS A 21 -15.81 -2.21 14.72
CA LYS A 21 -16.81 -2.09 15.78
C LYS A 21 -17.85 -3.22 15.74
N ASP A 22 -18.28 -3.59 14.56
CA ASP A 22 -19.45 -4.46 14.35
C ASP A 22 -19.13 -5.76 13.59
N ILE A 23 -17.87 -6.05 13.39
CA ILE A 23 -17.40 -7.23 12.63
C ILE A 23 -16.26 -7.88 13.42
N ASP A 24 -16.06 -9.17 13.24
CA ASP A 24 -14.95 -9.88 13.86
C ASP A 24 -13.61 -9.31 13.44
N GLN A 25 -12.65 -9.39 14.36
CA GLN A 25 -11.27 -8.99 14.11
C GLN A 25 -10.70 -9.71 12.89
N PHE A 26 -9.98 -8.98 12.04
CA PHE A 26 -9.29 -9.55 10.90
C PHE A 26 -7.89 -8.95 10.75
N ASP A 27 -7.06 -9.62 9.95
CA ASP A 27 -5.73 -9.15 9.61
C ASP A 27 -5.74 -8.54 8.20
N LEU A 28 -5.25 -7.31 8.09
CA LEU A 28 -4.94 -6.68 6.82
C LEU A 28 -3.49 -7.00 6.50
N VAL A 29 -3.27 -7.75 5.42
CA VAL A 29 -1.95 -8.24 5.02
C VAL A 29 -1.45 -7.43 3.85
N LEU A 30 -0.29 -6.79 4.04
CA LEU A 30 0.37 -5.95 3.07
C LEU A 30 1.65 -6.66 2.62
N VAL A 31 1.70 -7.12 1.38
CA VAL A 31 2.87 -7.78 0.82
C VAL A 31 3.57 -6.81 -0.14
N ARG A 32 4.78 -6.43 0.23
CA ARG A 32 5.61 -5.51 -0.56
C ARG A 32 5.68 -5.95 -2.02
N GLY A 33 5.38 -5.01 -2.92
CA GLY A 33 5.51 -5.22 -4.35
C GLY A 33 4.58 -6.26 -4.97
N SER A 34 3.60 -6.78 -4.21
CA SER A 34 2.77 -7.89 -4.67
C SER A 34 1.28 -7.65 -4.48
N ARG A 35 0.79 -7.65 -3.26
CA ARG A 35 -0.66 -7.67 -3.01
C ARG A 35 -1.04 -7.14 -1.64
N ILE A 36 -2.33 -6.84 -1.51
CA ILE A 36 -2.98 -6.48 -0.25
C ILE A 36 -4.23 -7.35 -0.14
N TYR A 37 -4.45 -7.97 1.02
CA TYR A 37 -5.64 -8.78 1.25
C TYR A 37 -6.00 -8.85 2.73
N THR A 38 -7.19 -9.30 3.04
CA THR A 38 -7.64 -9.56 4.40
C THR A 38 -7.59 -11.06 4.70
N SER A 39 -7.34 -11.40 5.96
CA SER A 39 -7.24 -12.80 6.40
C SER A 39 -7.69 -12.94 7.84
N ASN A 40 -8.34 -14.08 8.14
CA ASN A 40 -8.69 -14.48 9.49
C ASN A 40 -7.84 -15.66 9.98
N ARG A 41 -6.83 -16.05 9.20
CA ARG A 41 -5.98 -17.18 9.51
C ARG A 41 -4.90 -16.80 10.51
N ASP A 42 -4.70 -17.67 11.48
CA ASP A 42 -3.52 -17.58 12.34
C ASP A 42 -2.26 -17.85 11.54
N ARG A 43 -1.21 -17.12 11.87
CA ARG A 43 0.09 -17.27 11.24
C ARG A 43 1.19 -17.11 12.29
N PRO A 44 2.31 -17.83 12.13
CA PRO A 44 3.41 -17.69 13.06
C PRO A 44 3.96 -16.27 13.01
N MET A 45 4.17 -15.70 14.20
CA MET A 45 4.72 -14.36 14.36
C MET A 45 6.09 -14.45 15.04
N PRO A 46 7.07 -13.63 14.62
CA PRO A 46 8.36 -13.62 15.29
C PRO A 46 8.22 -13.13 16.73
N MET A 47 8.99 -13.71 17.64
CA MET A 47 8.99 -13.32 19.04
C MET A 47 9.50 -11.88 19.22
N THR A 48 10.51 -11.51 18.45
CA THR A 48 11.06 -10.15 18.42
C THR A 48 10.63 -9.47 17.14
N PRO A 49 9.81 -8.40 17.20
CA PRO A 49 9.38 -7.70 16.00
C PRO A 49 10.56 -6.96 15.35
N PRO A 50 10.62 -6.97 13.99
CA PRO A 50 11.60 -6.17 13.26
C PRO A 50 11.43 -4.66 13.50
N PRO A 51 12.47 -3.83 13.24
CA PRO A 51 12.42 -2.38 13.50
C PRO A 51 11.22 -1.67 12.87
N PHE A 52 10.86 -2.01 11.64
CA PHE A 52 9.71 -1.39 10.97
C PHE A 52 8.38 -1.70 11.67
N ALA A 53 8.19 -2.94 12.14
CA ALA A 53 7.02 -3.30 12.93
C ALA A 53 6.94 -2.51 14.24
N MET A 54 8.07 -2.26 14.88
CA MET A 54 8.14 -1.44 16.09
C MET A 54 7.74 0.00 15.82
N VAL A 55 8.18 0.58 14.70
CA VAL A 55 7.78 1.93 14.27
C VAL A 55 6.28 1.99 14.04
N LEU A 56 5.71 1.01 13.34
CA LEU A 56 4.26 0.93 13.13
C LEU A 56 3.50 0.80 14.46
N ARG A 57 3.95 -0.03 15.38
CA ARG A 57 3.35 -0.18 16.71
C ARG A 57 3.37 1.13 17.50
N LYS A 58 4.49 1.85 17.44
CA LYS A 58 4.64 3.14 18.13
C LYS A 58 3.65 4.18 17.64
N HIS A 59 3.44 4.29 16.33
CA HIS A 59 2.63 5.34 15.73
C HIS A 59 1.17 4.94 15.52
N LEU A 60 0.88 3.68 15.19
CA LEU A 60 -0.45 3.22 14.80
C LEU A 60 -1.20 2.45 15.88
N LYS A 61 -0.66 2.30 17.09
CA LYS A 61 -1.38 1.64 18.18
C LYS A 61 -2.67 2.38 18.49
N ASN A 62 -3.79 1.67 18.44
CA ASN A 62 -5.14 2.21 18.63
C ASN A 62 -5.51 3.31 17.62
N ALA A 63 -4.79 3.42 16.52
CA ALA A 63 -5.14 4.32 15.44
C ALA A 63 -6.45 3.90 14.79
N ARG A 64 -7.27 4.89 14.46
CA ARG A 64 -8.50 4.66 13.69
C ARG A 64 -8.18 4.76 12.21
N MET A 65 -8.47 3.70 11.46
CA MET A 65 -8.37 3.73 10.02
C MET A 65 -9.55 4.53 9.45
N THR A 66 -9.27 5.69 8.87
CA THR A 66 -10.28 6.64 8.39
C THR A 66 -10.58 6.50 6.91
N GLY A 67 -9.68 5.93 6.14
CA GLY A 67 -9.89 5.73 4.72
C GLY A 67 -8.77 4.96 4.04
N VAL A 68 -9.09 4.53 2.83
CA VAL A 68 -8.16 3.90 1.90
C VAL A 68 -8.36 4.56 0.55
N ARG A 69 -7.28 5.00 -0.08
CA ARG A 69 -7.34 5.64 -1.39
C ARG A 69 -6.21 5.14 -2.29
N GLN A 70 -6.50 5.07 -3.56
CA GLN A 70 -5.50 4.78 -4.58
C GLN A 70 -4.98 6.10 -5.16
N LEU A 71 -3.66 6.20 -5.31
CA LEU A 71 -3.05 7.40 -5.90
C LEU A 71 -3.06 7.28 -7.43
N GLY A 72 -3.96 8.03 -8.05
CA GLY A 72 -4.19 7.93 -9.49
C GLY A 72 -4.58 6.50 -9.87
N PHE A 73 -4.06 5.99 -10.98
CA PHE A 73 -4.15 4.58 -11.35
C PHE A 73 -2.82 3.85 -11.21
N ASP A 74 -1.89 4.42 -10.47
CA ASP A 74 -0.69 3.73 -10.06
C ASP A 74 -1.03 2.65 -9.02
N ARG A 75 -0.18 1.65 -8.93
CA ARG A 75 -0.32 0.59 -7.94
C ARG A 75 0.22 1.03 -6.58
N VAL A 76 -0.28 2.18 -6.12
CA VAL A 76 0.04 2.74 -4.81
C VAL A 76 -1.26 2.98 -4.05
N LEU A 77 -1.39 2.37 -2.89
CA LEU A 77 -2.51 2.59 -1.98
C LEU A 77 -2.03 3.37 -0.77
N CYS A 78 -2.88 4.30 -0.32
CA CYS A 78 -2.67 5.05 0.90
C CYS A 78 -3.75 4.69 1.92
N PHE A 79 -3.32 4.22 3.08
CA PHE A 79 -4.18 3.99 4.23
C PHE A 79 -4.05 5.18 5.18
N ASP A 80 -5.17 5.84 5.46
CA ASP A 80 -5.21 7.01 6.34
C ASP A 80 -5.58 6.58 7.76
N PHE A 81 -4.81 7.06 8.73
CA PHE A 81 -5.02 6.76 10.15
C PHE A 81 -5.11 8.05 10.95
N ASP A 82 -6.00 8.04 11.94
CA ASP A 82 -6.19 9.14 12.88
C ASP A 82 -5.86 8.67 14.29
N THR A 83 -5.03 9.43 15.00
CA THR A 83 -4.63 9.15 16.38
C THR A 83 -4.78 10.41 17.23
N LYS A 84 -4.70 10.24 18.54
CA LYS A 84 -4.70 11.38 19.48
C LYS A 84 -3.47 12.31 19.31
N PHE A 85 -2.43 11.86 18.64
CA PHE A 85 -1.22 12.63 18.38
C PHE A 85 -1.17 13.25 16.99
N GLY A 86 -2.13 12.95 16.12
CA GLY A 86 -2.20 13.44 14.76
C GLY A 86 -2.55 12.34 13.76
N GLN A 87 -2.48 12.69 12.50
CA GLN A 87 -2.78 11.80 11.39
C GLN A 87 -1.52 11.18 10.82
N TYR A 88 -1.65 9.95 10.33
CA TYR A 88 -0.58 9.22 9.65
C TYR A 88 -1.11 8.62 8.36
N HIS A 89 -0.21 8.43 7.41
CA HIS A 89 -0.47 7.74 6.15
C HIS A 89 0.48 6.56 6.01
N LEU A 90 -0.05 5.44 5.54
CA LEU A 90 0.74 4.27 5.18
C LEU A 90 0.60 4.04 3.68
N TYR A 91 1.65 4.36 2.95
CA TYR A 91 1.72 4.15 1.51
C TYR A 91 2.23 2.75 1.22
N VAL A 92 1.48 2.00 0.42
CA VAL A 92 1.81 0.64 0.02
C VAL A 92 1.96 0.60 -1.49
N GLU A 93 3.17 0.39 -1.95
CA GLU A 93 3.52 0.30 -3.36
C GLU A 93 3.44 -1.16 -3.81
N VAL A 94 2.42 -1.49 -4.60
CA VAL A 94 2.07 -2.87 -4.99
C VAL A 94 2.57 -3.16 -6.41
N PHE A 95 3.79 -2.77 -6.72
CA PHE A 95 4.47 -3.06 -7.97
C PHE A 95 5.85 -3.65 -7.68
N ARG A 96 6.47 -4.23 -8.70
CA ARG A 96 7.82 -4.79 -8.56
C ARG A 96 8.79 -3.74 -8.01
N ASP A 97 9.59 -4.13 -7.02
CA ASP A 97 10.50 -3.25 -6.29
C ASP A 97 9.79 -2.11 -5.52
N GLY A 98 8.50 -2.29 -5.26
CA GLY A 98 7.71 -1.38 -4.44
C GLY A 98 8.13 -1.39 -2.98
N ASN A 99 7.56 -0.46 -2.20
CA ASN A 99 7.91 -0.25 -0.79
C ASN A 99 6.64 -0.09 0.06
N ILE A 100 6.82 -0.05 1.36
CA ILE A 100 5.78 0.31 2.32
C ILE A 100 6.34 1.45 3.16
N ILE A 101 5.65 2.59 3.21
CA ILE A 101 6.19 3.82 3.78
C ILE A 101 5.18 4.41 4.78
N LEU A 102 5.62 4.63 6.02
CA LEU A 102 4.84 5.37 7.01
C LEU A 102 5.23 6.84 6.98
N THR A 103 4.23 7.72 6.83
CA THR A 103 4.40 9.18 6.86
C THR A 103 3.52 9.82 7.91
N ASP A 104 3.79 11.10 8.23
CA ASP A 104 2.89 11.95 9.00
C ASP A 104 1.80 12.58 8.10
N ALA A 105 1.00 13.49 8.66
CA ALA A 105 -0.07 14.18 7.93
C ALA A 105 0.42 15.04 6.76
N GLU A 106 1.68 15.43 6.77
CA GLU A 106 2.32 16.28 5.77
C GLU A 106 3.14 15.47 4.76
N ASP A 107 2.99 14.15 4.76
CA ASP A 107 3.72 13.20 3.92
C ASP A 107 5.24 13.16 4.19
N THR A 108 5.68 13.67 5.32
CA THR A 108 7.07 13.49 5.75
C THR A 108 7.30 12.04 6.18
N ILE A 109 8.24 11.36 5.55
CA ILE A 109 8.53 9.95 5.81
C ILE A 109 9.04 9.78 7.24
N ILE A 110 8.33 8.96 8.01
CA ILE A 110 8.75 8.55 9.35
C ILE A 110 9.71 7.36 9.22
N GLN A 111 9.32 6.36 8.44
CA GLN A 111 10.12 5.18 8.16
C GLN A 111 9.64 4.48 6.90
N PRO A 112 10.51 4.16 5.93
CA PRO A 112 10.20 3.20 4.87
C PRO A 112 10.53 1.78 5.33
N LEU A 113 9.89 0.78 4.74
CA LEU A 113 10.25 -0.62 4.96
C LEU A 113 11.69 -0.87 4.50
N THR A 114 12.05 -0.31 3.35
CA THR A 114 13.39 -0.38 2.78
C THR A 114 13.81 1.02 2.35
N HIS A 115 15.00 1.47 2.75
CA HIS A 115 15.57 2.71 2.25
C HIS A 115 15.94 2.55 0.79
N ALA A 116 15.53 3.49 -0.04
CA ALA A 116 15.76 3.43 -1.47
C ALA A 116 15.98 4.82 -2.06
N SER A 117 16.81 4.88 -3.10
CA SER A 117 17.02 6.09 -3.88
C SER A 117 16.91 5.74 -5.36
N TYR A 118 15.98 6.42 -6.03
CA TYR A 118 15.73 6.24 -7.45
C TYR A 118 15.96 7.58 -8.18
N ALA A 119 16.10 7.52 -9.48
CA ALA A 119 16.10 8.72 -10.28
C ALA A 119 14.78 9.48 -10.07
N GLY A 120 14.85 10.68 -9.49
CA GLY A 120 13.71 11.54 -9.25
C GLY A 120 12.99 11.35 -7.92
N ARG A 121 13.35 10.35 -7.10
CA ARG A 121 12.77 10.24 -5.74
C ARG A 121 13.70 9.49 -4.78
N THR A 122 13.62 9.88 -3.51
CA THR A 122 14.37 9.23 -2.42
C THR A 122 13.40 8.85 -1.31
N LEU A 123 13.47 7.59 -0.86
CA LEU A 123 12.64 7.05 0.22
C LEU A 123 13.49 6.84 1.45
N LYS A 124 13.54 7.85 2.31
CA LYS A 124 14.24 7.82 3.59
C LYS A 124 13.56 8.70 4.63
N LYS A 125 13.87 8.50 5.89
CA LYS A 125 13.33 9.29 7.00
C LYS A 125 13.59 10.79 6.80
N GLY A 126 12.56 11.60 7.04
CA GLY A 126 12.62 13.06 6.96
C GLY A 126 12.40 13.65 5.58
N VAL A 127 12.29 12.83 4.55
CA VAL A 127 12.00 13.28 3.16
C VAL A 127 10.50 13.24 2.92
N ILE A 128 9.98 14.17 2.15
CA ILE A 128 8.57 14.16 1.72
C ILE A 128 8.36 12.99 0.76
N TYR A 129 7.33 12.19 1.01
CA TYR A 129 6.97 11.07 0.13
C TYR A 129 6.53 11.59 -1.24
N GLN A 130 7.13 11.03 -2.27
CA GLN A 130 6.74 11.24 -3.65
C GLN A 130 6.38 9.90 -4.27
N PRO A 131 5.17 9.76 -4.84
CA PRO A 131 4.81 8.54 -5.56
C PRO A 131 5.70 8.37 -6.80
N PRO A 132 5.86 7.13 -7.31
CA PRO A 132 6.59 6.93 -8.56
C PRO A 132 5.91 7.66 -9.71
N PRO A 133 6.67 8.07 -10.75
CA PRO A 133 6.07 8.70 -11.92
C PRO A 133 5.07 7.73 -12.57
N PRO A 134 3.88 8.20 -12.97
CA PRO A 134 2.88 7.36 -13.60
C PRO A 134 3.38 6.83 -14.95
N ALA A 135 3.17 5.54 -15.20
CA ALA A 135 3.49 4.96 -16.51
C ALA A 135 2.44 5.40 -17.56
N MET A 136 1.17 5.41 -17.19
CA MET A 136 0.06 5.90 -17.98
C MET A 136 -1.10 6.15 -17.03
N ASP A 137 -1.67 7.35 -17.08
CA ASP A 137 -2.88 7.68 -16.32
C ASP A 137 -4.12 7.28 -17.14
N PRO A 138 -4.91 6.31 -16.70
CA PRO A 138 -6.15 5.94 -17.40
C PRO A 138 -7.19 7.07 -17.49
N HIS A 139 -7.11 8.10 -16.65
CA HIS A 139 -7.97 9.28 -16.78
C HIS A 139 -7.58 10.15 -17.97
N GLU A 140 -6.36 10.04 -18.46
CA GLU A 140 -5.88 10.73 -19.66
C GLU A 140 -6.14 9.91 -20.92
N ILE A 141 -6.60 8.65 -20.77
CA ILE A 141 -6.95 7.79 -21.90
C ILE A 141 -8.37 8.15 -22.33
N GLU A 142 -8.52 8.54 -23.58
CA GLU A 142 -9.82 8.74 -24.13
C GLU A 142 -10.56 7.40 -24.33
N LEU A 143 -11.90 7.45 -24.23
CA LEU A 143 -12.72 6.25 -24.36
C LEU A 143 -12.45 5.51 -25.68
N GLU A 144 -12.18 6.26 -26.75
CA GLU A 144 -11.86 5.71 -28.05
C GLU A 144 -10.57 4.89 -28.03
N ASP A 145 -9.52 5.37 -27.35
CA ASP A 145 -8.26 4.64 -27.18
C ASP A 145 -8.48 3.35 -26.39
N LEU A 146 -9.29 3.41 -25.35
CA LEU A 146 -9.63 2.25 -24.54
C LEU A 146 -10.39 1.18 -25.34
N VAL A 147 -11.39 1.60 -26.13
CA VAL A 147 -12.17 0.72 -27.02
C VAL A 147 -11.24 0.08 -28.04
N ASN A 148 -10.36 0.84 -28.68
CA ASN A 148 -9.40 0.32 -29.64
C ASN A 148 -8.45 -0.71 -29.00
N MET A 149 -8.00 -0.51 -27.78
CA MET A 149 -7.18 -1.48 -27.06
C MET A 149 -7.90 -2.82 -26.86
N PHE A 150 -9.19 -2.80 -26.54
CA PHE A 150 -9.98 -4.02 -26.35
C PHE A 150 -10.35 -4.70 -27.67
N GLU A 151 -10.72 -3.95 -28.69
CA GLU A 151 -11.10 -4.49 -30.01
C GLU A 151 -9.92 -5.10 -30.77
N THR A 152 -8.70 -4.56 -30.57
CA THR A 152 -7.48 -5.05 -31.23
C THR A 152 -6.70 -6.07 -30.42
N SER A 153 -7.15 -6.39 -29.21
CA SER A 153 -6.47 -7.33 -28.32
C SER A 153 -7.19 -8.68 -28.32
N ASP A 154 -6.46 -9.74 -28.66
CA ASP A 154 -6.93 -11.12 -28.51
C ASP A 154 -6.81 -11.62 -27.04
N ARG A 155 -6.39 -10.74 -26.14
CA ARG A 155 -6.24 -11.02 -24.73
C ARG A 155 -7.50 -10.68 -23.98
N ASP A 156 -7.68 -11.35 -22.84
CA ASP A 156 -8.76 -11.00 -21.93
C ASP A 156 -8.55 -9.60 -21.29
N LEU A 157 -9.59 -9.10 -20.63
CA LEU A 157 -9.57 -7.80 -19.97
C LEU A 157 -8.42 -7.65 -18.97
N VAL A 158 -8.16 -8.68 -18.17
CA VAL A 158 -7.10 -8.66 -17.14
C VAL A 158 -5.72 -8.47 -17.78
N SER A 159 -5.44 -9.26 -18.82
CA SER A 159 -4.16 -9.17 -19.53
C SER A 159 -3.97 -7.85 -20.25
N THR A 160 -5.04 -7.29 -20.81
CA THR A 160 -5.01 -6.00 -21.50
C THR A 160 -4.75 -4.86 -20.52
N LEU A 161 -5.47 -4.80 -19.42
CA LEU A 161 -5.26 -3.79 -18.37
C LEU A 161 -3.90 -3.94 -17.70
N GLY A 162 -3.50 -5.17 -17.43
CA GLY A 162 -2.19 -5.45 -16.80
C GLY A 162 -1.02 -5.08 -17.69
N GLY A 163 -1.12 -5.33 -18.98
CA GLY A 163 -0.03 -5.09 -19.94
C GLY A 163 0.03 -3.68 -20.50
N LYS A 164 -1.11 -3.10 -20.86
CA LYS A 164 -1.18 -1.82 -21.57
C LYS A 164 -1.40 -0.61 -20.66
N VAL A 165 -2.07 -0.79 -19.54
CA VAL A 165 -2.43 0.31 -18.62
C VAL A 165 -1.66 0.20 -17.29
N ASN A 166 -0.72 -0.71 -17.20
CA ASN A 166 0.15 -0.91 -16.02
C ASN A 166 -0.58 -1.19 -14.70
N LEU A 167 -1.78 -1.79 -14.77
CA LEU A 167 -2.50 -2.19 -13.56
C LEU A 167 -1.95 -3.47 -12.92
N GLY A 168 -1.17 -4.25 -13.69
CA GLY A 168 -0.67 -5.56 -13.24
C GLY A 168 -1.74 -6.65 -13.29
N GLY A 169 -1.34 -7.87 -13.56
CA GLY A 169 -2.26 -9.00 -13.74
C GLY A 169 -3.09 -9.35 -12.51
N THR A 170 -2.61 -9.00 -11.30
CA THR A 170 -3.32 -9.23 -10.03
C THR A 170 -4.37 -8.17 -9.69
N HIS A 171 -4.35 -7.04 -10.38
CA HIS A 171 -5.21 -5.88 -10.09
C HIS A 171 -6.08 -5.46 -11.28
N ALA A 172 -5.87 -6.06 -12.42
CA ALA A 172 -6.60 -5.73 -13.65
C ALA A 172 -7.97 -6.43 -13.75
#